data_35630473f8ac5ff8d22556b2c19b454f
#
_entry.id   35630473f8ac5ff8d22556b2c19b454f
#
_cell.length_a   1.000
_cell.length_b   1.000
_cell.length_c   1.000
_cell.angle_alpha   90.00
_cell.angle_beta   90.00
_cell.angle_gamma   90.00
#
_symmetry.space_group_name_H-M   'P 1'
#
loop_
_entity.id
_entity.type
_entity.pdbx_description
1 polymer ?
#
loop_
_entity_poly.entity_id
_entity_poly.type
_entity_poly.pdbx_seq_one_letter_code
_entity_poly.pdbx_strand_id
1 'polypeptide(L)'
;SAVLGGTLTDATADATCGVVISTSSDVEAVRAGLIVKSEELKDSYSFVHEGLVPETQYYYAAYLNLGSGIVYGEVKSFTTPAYDFDLDNDLVDLGLSVKWARFNVGAKSETGLGGLFGFGDLTGCNNSIDPADYASADTYKTASDLAFRAFQGRATLPTADDFEELFTLCQKEWTEQNGVTGFKFTGPNGNSIFLPAAGT
;
A
#
# COMPACT_ATOMS: atom_id res chain seq x y z
N SER A 1 -7.36 -2.09 -4.87
CA SER A 1 -6.58 -1.98 -6.11
C SER A 1 -7.37 -1.24 -7.18
N ALA A 2 -6.68 -0.60 -8.11
CA ALA A 2 -7.23 0.04 -9.30
C ALA A 2 -6.41 -0.35 -10.55
N VAL A 3 -7.07 -0.39 -11.71
CA VAL A 3 -6.39 -0.52 -13.00
C VAL A 3 -6.14 0.89 -13.53
N LEU A 4 -4.88 1.24 -13.66
CA LEU A 4 -4.42 2.55 -14.13
C LEU A 4 -3.63 2.38 -15.42
N GLY A 5 -3.68 3.37 -16.31
CA GLY A 5 -2.95 3.31 -17.58
C GLY A 5 -3.15 4.53 -18.45
N GLY A 6 -2.61 4.47 -19.66
CA GLY A 6 -2.69 5.51 -20.65
C GLY A 6 -2.58 5.00 -22.08
N THR A 7 -2.94 5.87 -23.01
CA THR A 7 -2.73 5.67 -24.45
C THR A 7 -1.89 6.82 -24.97
N LEU A 8 -0.89 6.52 -25.77
CA LEU A 8 0.05 7.47 -26.34
C LEU A 8 -0.21 7.62 -27.84
N THR A 9 -0.07 8.84 -28.33
CA THR A 9 -0.06 9.15 -29.75
C THR A 9 1.24 9.89 -30.07
N ASP A 10 1.90 9.48 -31.14
CA ASP A 10 3.09 10.16 -31.71
C ASP A 10 4.31 10.24 -30.76
N ALA A 11 4.56 9.18 -29.96
CA ALA A 11 5.69 9.14 -29.04
C ALA A 11 7.01 8.75 -29.71
N THR A 12 8.14 9.30 -29.24
CA THR A 12 9.50 9.03 -29.74
C THR A 12 10.18 7.87 -29.01
N ALA A 13 11.11 7.17 -29.65
CA ALA A 13 11.65 5.87 -29.19
C ALA A 13 12.38 5.85 -27.84
N ASP A 14 12.83 6.99 -27.30
CA ASP A 14 13.60 7.05 -26.04
C ASP A 14 12.77 7.57 -24.85
N ALA A 15 11.45 7.61 -24.98
CA ALA A 15 10.57 8.09 -23.92
C ALA A 15 10.16 6.98 -22.96
N THR A 16 9.90 7.34 -21.71
CA THR A 16 9.25 6.45 -20.72
C THR A 16 7.85 6.95 -20.42
N CYS A 17 6.95 6.06 -20.10
CA CYS A 17 5.57 6.38 -19.76
C CYS A 17 5.15 5.76 -18.45
N GLY A 18 4.15 6.35 -17.79
CA GLY A 18 3.65 5.86 -16.52
C GLY A 18 2.43 6.63 -16.03
N VAL A 19 2.16 6.48 -14.76
CA VAL A 19 1.04 7.16 -14.08
C VAL A 19 1.55 7.81 -12.80
N VAL A 20 1.11 9.03 -12.54
CA VAL A 20 1.21 9.69 -11.24
C VAL A 20 -0.14 9.65 -10.54
N ILE A 21 -0.14 9.54 -9.21
CA ILE A 21 -1.35 9.46 -8.38
C ILE A 21 -1.20 10.34 -7.14
N SER A 22 -2.29 10.93 -6.70
CA SER A 22 -2.39 11.79 -5.51
C SER A 22 -3.78 11.69 -4.91
N THR A 23 -3.96 12.12 -3.68
CA THR A 23 -5.26 12.35 -3.05
C THR A 23 -5.72 13.80 -3.16
N SER A 24 -4.89 14.69 -3.70
CA SER A 24 -5.26 16.09 -3.99
C SER A 24 -5.98 16.19 -5.32
N SER A 25 -7.00 17.05 -5.40
CA SER A 25 -7.67 17.41 -6.66
C SER A 25 -6.92 18.49 -7.46
N ASP A 26 -5.90 19.12 -6.86
CA ASP A 26 -5.09 20.13 -7.52
C ASP A 26 -4.21 19.49 -8.59
N VAL A 27 -4.24 20.05 -9.82
CA VAL A 27 -3.56 19.48 -10.98
C VAL A 27 -2.05 19.40 -10.79
N GLU A 28 -1.44 20.44 -10.20
CA GLU A 28 0.01 20.45 -9.99
C GLU A 28 0.41 19.47 -8.87
N ALA A 29 -0.43 19.32 -7.84
CA ALA A 29 -0.23 18.31 -6.80
C ALA A 29 -0.37 16.88 -7.36
N VAL A 30 -1.27 16.65 -8.33
CA VAL A 30 -1.36 15.34 -9.02
C VAL A 30 -0.11 15.07 -9.84
N ARG A 31 0.37 16.06 -10.59
CA ARG A 31 1.58 15.94 -11.40
C ARG A 31 2.86 15.74 -10.58
N ALA A 32 2.91 16.29 -9.39
CA ALA A 32 3.98 16.08 -8.40
C ALA A 32 3.76 14.81 -7.53
N GLY A 33 2.69 14.08 -7.74
CA GLY A 33 2.31 12.91 -6.97
C GLY A 33 3.22 11.72 -7.14
N LEU A 34 2.88 10.64 -6.44
CA LEU A 34 3.64 9.39 -6.49
C LEU A 34 3.65 8.82 -7.92
N ILE A 35 4.84 8.52 -8.43
CA ILE A 35 5.00 7.72 -9.65
C ILE A 35 4.70 6.27 -9.30
N VAL A 36 3.55 5.79 -9.75
CA VAL A 36 3.10 4.43 -9.44
C VAL A 36 3.83 3.41 -10.29
N LYS A 37 4.04 3.73 -11.56
CA LYS A 37 4.77 2.86 -12.49
C LYS A 37 5.37 3.70 -13.60
N SER A 38 6.59 3.32 -13.99
CA SER A 38 7.25 3.83 -15.18
C SER A 38 7.68 2.64 -16.04
N GLU A 39 7.40 2.67 -17.33
CA GLU A 39 7.75 1.64 -18.28
C GLU A 39 8.40 2.24 -19.51
N GLU A 40 9.08 1.38 -20.29
CA GLU A 40 9.46 1.72 -21.66
C GLU A 40 8.22 2.05 -22.49
N LEU A 41 8.42 2.86 -23.51
CA LEU A 41 7.36 3.38 -24.36
C LEU A 41 6.51 2.28 -24.98
N LYS A 42 5.19 2.40 -24.86
CA LYS A 42 4.18 1.57 -25.53
C LYS A 42 3.03 2.45 -26.00
N ASP A 43 2.39 2.10 -27.11
CA ASP A 43 1.21 2.81 -27.61
C ASP A 43 0.06 2.85 -26.60
N SER A 44 -0.07 1.80 -25.80
CA SER A 44 -0.99 1.75 -24.67
C SER A 44 -0.42 0.87 -23.55
N TYR A 45 -0.73 1.22 -22.32
CA TYR A 45 -0.30 0.47 -21.14
C TYR A 45 -1.36 0.51 -20.06
N SER A 46 -1.41 -0.56 -19.29
CA SER A 46 -2.22 -0.62 -18.06
C SER A 46 -1.59 -1.57 -17.05
N PHE A 47 -1.79 -1.29 -15.78
CA PHE A 47 -1.33 -2.13 -14.68
C PHE A 47 -2.27 -2.03 -13.48
N VAL A 48 -2.22 -3.02 -12.62
CA VAL A 48 -2.95 -3.01 -11.36
C VAL A 48 -2.07 -2.30 -10.31
N HIS A 49 -2.60 -1.24 -9.72
CA HIS A 49 -2.00 -0.60 -8.56
C HIS A 49 -2.70 -1.09 -7.29
N GLU A 50 -1.93 -1.68 -6.40
CA GLU A 50 -2.40 -2.21 -5.12
C GLU A 50 -2.05 -1.25 -3.97
N GLY A 51 -2.49 -1.57 -2.74
CA GLY A 51 -2.16 -0.78 -1.56
C GLY A 51 -2.98 0.51 -1.39
N LEU A 52 -4.01 0.73 -2.20
CA LEU A 52 -4.89 1.89 -2.05
C LEU A 52 -5.75 1.77 -0.79
N VAL A 53 -5.89 2.87 -0.07
CA VAL A 53 -6.72 2.98 1.13
C VAL A 53 -8.20 2.92 0.75
N PRO A 54 -9.05 2.21 1.48
CA PRO A 54 -10.50 2.16 1.24
C PRO A 54 -11.18 3.53 1.38
N GLU A 55 -12.33 3.70 0.76
CA GLU A 55 -13.19 4.89 0.82
C GLU A 55 -12.44 6.21 0.59
N THR A 56 -11.37 6.15 -0.22
CA THR A 56 -10.49 7.28 -0.50
C THR A 56 -10.61 7.68 -1.95
N GLN A 57 -10.78 8.99 -2.19
CA GLN A 57 -10.77 9.54 -3.54
C GLN A 57 -9.33 9.79 -3.97
N TYR A 58 -8.96 9.24 -5.13
CA TYR A 58 -7.68 9.39 -5.78
C TYR A 58 -7.85 10.15 -7.11
N TYR A 59 -6.82 10.92 -7.42
CA TYR A 59 -6.67 11.62 -8.70
C TYR A 59 -5.39 11.11 -9.37
N TYR A 60 -5.41 10.92 -10.67
CA TYR A 60 -4.27 10.40 -11.40
C TYR A 60 -4.16 10.99 -12.79
N ALA A 61 -2.95 11.01 -13.32
CA ALA A 61 -2.68 11.37 -14.71
C ALA A 61 -1.67 10.41 -15.33
N ALA A 62 -1.88 10.04 -16.56
CA ALA A 62 -0.85 9.41 -17.37
C ALA A 62 0.25 10.44 -17.67
N TYR A 63 1.49 10.01 -17.79
CA TYR A 63 2.57 10.88 -18.22
C TYR A 63 3.47 10.24 -19.27
N LEU A 64 4.13 11.09 -20.04
CA LEU A 64 5.18 10.76 -21.00
C LEU A 64 6.42 11.59 -20.65
N ASN A 65 7.53 10.95 -20.33
CA ASN A 65 8.81 11.59 -20.09
C ASN A 65 9.65 11.50 -21.36
N LEU A 66 9.92 12.64 -21.98
CA LEU A 66 10.69 12.77 -23.21
C LEU A 66 12.19 13.00 -22.96
N GLY A 67 12.64 12.98 -21.70
CA GLY A 67 14.01 13.38 -21.33
C GLY A 67 14.25 14.89 -21.34
N SER A 68 13.61 15.61 -22.26
CA SER A 68 13.62 17.09 -22.31
C SER A 68 12.50 17.73 -21.47
N GLY A 69 11.54 16.94 -21.01
CA GLY A 69 10.41 17.37 -20.20
C GLY A 69 9.36 16.28 -20.07
N ILE A 70 8.40 16.48 -19.19
CA ILE A 70 7.29 15.56 -18.93
C ILE A 70 6.00 16.18 -19.46
N VAL A 71 5.27 15.41 -20.25
CA VAL A 71 3.90 15.75 -20.72
C VAL A 71 2.90 14.90 -19.92
N TYR A 72 1.87 15.55 -19.41
CA TYR A 72 0.80 14.89 -18.65
C TYR A 72 -0.50 14.86 -19.45
N GLY A 73 -1.22 13.78 -19.32
CA GLY A 73 -2.59 13.64 -19.79
C GLY A 73 -3.60 14.36 -18.90
N GLU A 74 -4.86 14.17 -19.20
CA GLU A 74 -5.96 14.68 -18.38
C GLU A 74 -5.95 14.05 -16.98
N VAL A 75 -6.19 14.86 -15.96
CA VAL A 75 -6.40 14.37 -14.58
C VAL A 75 -7.76 13.71 -14.49
N LYS A 76 -7.77 12.46 -14.07
CA LYS A 76 -8.96 11.67 -13.79
C LYS A 76 -9.04 11.29 -12.33
N SER A 77 -10.20 10.87 -11.85
CA SER A 77 -10.39 10.47 -10.47
C SER A 77 -11.22 9.18 -10.35
N PHE A 78 -11.03 8.50 -9.23
CA PHE A 78 -11.87 7.39 -8.78
C PHE A 78 -11.90 7.36 -7.27
N THR A 79 -12.92 6.69 -6.70
CA THR A 79 -12.98 6.42 -5.25
C THR A 79 -12.87 4.93 -5.03
N THR A 80 -12.01 4.54 -4.10
CA THR A 80 -11.89 3.13 -3.71
C THR A 80 -13.13 2.70 -2.93
N PRO A 81 -13.63 1.47 -3.11
CA PRO A 81 -14.74 0.95 -2.31
C PRO A 81 -14.33 0.81 -0.84
N ALA A 82 -15.33 0.66 0.04
CA ALA A 82 -15.10 0.24 1.41
C ALA A 82 -14.36 -1.10 1.45
N TYR A 83 -13.55 -1.31 2.48
CA TYR A 83 -12.88 -2.57 2.68
C TYR A 83 -13.89 -3.61 3.20
N ASP A 84 -14.02 -4.70 2.46
CA ASP A 84 -14.81 -5.85 2.89
C ASP A 84 -13.95 -6.71 3.84
N PHE A 85 -13.94 -6.32 5.11
CA PHE A 85 -13.15 -6.96 6.14
C PHE A 85 -14.05 -7.88 6.99
N ASP A 86 -13.76 -9.16 6.95
CA ASP A 86 -14.41 -10.17 7.75
C ASP A 86 -13.62 -10.44 9.03
N LEU A 87 -14.09 -9.84 10.14
CA LEU A 87 -13.45 -9.99 11.45
C LEU A 87 -13.28 -11.44 11.91
N ASP A 88 -14.16 -12.33 11.49
CA ASP A 88 -14.12 -13.73 11.90
C ASP A 88 -13.07 -14.53 11.10
N ASN A 89 -12.85 -14.15 9.84
CA ASN A 89 -11.94 -14.86 8.94
C ASN A 89 -10.62 -14.14 8.70
N ASP A 90 -10.58 -12.82 8.80
CA ASP A 90 -9.40 -12.01 8.49
C ASP A 90 -8.52 -11.72 9.71
N LEU A 91 -8.97 -12.07 10.93
CA LEU A 91 -8.17 -12.02 12.15
C LEU A 91 -7.79 -13.42 12.61
N VAL A 92 -6.49 -13.63 12.81
CA VAL A 92 -5.93 -14.89 13.32
C VAL A 92 -5.62 -14.75 14.80
N ASP A 93 -6.22 -15.61 15.60
CA ASP A 93 -5.84 -15.79 17.00
C ASP A 93 -4.58 -16.67 17.06
N LEU A 94 -3.46 -16.10 17.45
CA LEU A 94 -2.20 -16.81 17.61
C LEU A 94 -1.99 -17.33 19.05
N GLY A 95 -2.95 -17.10 19.95
CA GLY A 95 -2.78 -17.36 21.39
C GLY A 95 -1.97 -16.26 22.08
N LEU A 96 -1.95 -15.06 21.51
CA LEU A 96 -1.32 -13.84 22.01
C LEU A 96 -2.38 -12.92 22.66
N SER A 97 -1.94 -11.79 23.20
CA SER A 97 -2.83 -10.80 23.82
C SER A 97 -3.76 -10.15 22.80
N VAL A 98 -3.34 -10.06 21.54
CA VAL A 98 -4.10 -9.52 20.42
C VAL A 98 -4.20 -10.53 19.27
N LYS A 99 -5.27 -10.40 18.46
CA LYS A 99 -5.37 -11.10 17.17
C LYS A 99 -4.65 -10.31 16.09
N TRP A 100 -4.05 -11.00 15.15
CA TRP A 100 -3.34 -10.42 14.02
C TRP A 100 -4.13 -10.52 12.73
N ALA A 101 -4.06 -9.48 11.91
CA ALA A 101 -4.63 -9.56 10.57
C ALA A 101 -3.90 -10.64 9.74
N ARG A 102 -4.66 -11.36 8.92
CA ARG A 102 -4.15 -12.43 8.06
C ARG A 102 -3.21 -11.89 6.98
N PHE A 103 -3.37 -10.63 6.57
CA PHE A 103 -2.59 -9.99 5.51
C PHE A 103 -2.42 -8.49 5.76
N ASN A 104 -1.46 -7.91 5.07
CA ASN A 104 -1.11 -6.49 5.20
C ASN A 104 -2.23 -5.57 4.71
N VAL A 105 -2.26 -4.33 5.20
CA VAL A 105 -3.20 -3.30 4.74
C VAL A 105 -3.09 -3.10 3.23
N GLY A 106 -4.23 -3.20 2.54
CA GLY A 106 -4.29 -3.10 1.08
C GLY A 106 -4.00 -4.40 0.32
N ALA A 107 -3.51 -5.45 0.98
CA ALA A 107 -3.36 -6.76 0.38
C ALA A 107 -4.70 -7.52 0.33
N LYS A 108 -4.80 -8.50 -0.56
CA LYS A 108 -5.96 -9.40 -0.72
C LYS A 108 -5.61 -10.87 -0.47
N SER A 109 -4.38 -11.13 -0.08
CA SER A 109 -3.87 -12.47 0.21
C SER A 109 -2.76 -12.40 1.25
N GLU A 110 -2.46 -13.53 1.88
CA GLU A 110 -1.41 -13.66 2.90
C GLU A 110 -0.02 -13.31 2.36
N THR A 111 0.23 -13.53 1.07
CA THR A 111 1.50 -13.22 0.41
C THR A 111 1.51 -11.86 -0.29
N GLY A 112 0.40 -11.12 -0.24
CA GLY A 112 0.32 -9.78 -0.78
C GLY A 112 1.11 -8.79 0.07
N LEU A 113 1.92 -7.95 -0.58
CA LEU A 113 2.72 -6.94 0.11
C LEU A 113 1.87 -5.82 0.70
N GLY A 114 0.69 -5.57 0.12
CA GLY A 114 -0.13 -4.41 0.46
C GLY A 114 0.44 -3.11 -0.06
N GLY A 115 0.12 -2.00 0.60
CA GLY A 115 0.67 -0.68 0.31
C GLY A 115 1.93 -0.38 1.12
N LEU A 116 2.78 0.48 0.59
CA LEU A 116 3.87 1.09 1.33
C LEU A 116 3.38 2.43 1.87
N PHE A 117 3.43 2.60 3.18
CA PHE A 117 2.94 3.79 3.86
C PHE A 117 4.01 4.35 4.76
N GLY A 118 4.23 5.65 4.73
CA GLY A 118 5.00 6.34 5.76
C GLY A 118 4.22 6.40 7.07
N PHE A 119 4.91 6.67 8.18
CA PHE A 119 4.27 6.74 9.49
C PHE A 119 3.23 7.87 9.54
N GLY A 120 1.98 7.50 9.73
CA GLY A 120 0.84 8.43 9.70
C GLY A 120 0.37 8.82 8.29
N ASP A 121 0.95 8.27 7.23
CA ASP A 121 0.42 8.42 5.87
C ASP A 121 -0.85 7.58 5.71
N LEU A 122 -1.95 8.23 5.40
CA LEU A 122 -3.26 7.62 5.20
C LEU A 122 -3.61 7.44 3.72
N THR A 123 -2.69 7.78 2.83
CA THR A 123 -2.98 7.87 1.40
C THR A 123 -2.27 6.83 0.56
N GLY A 124 -1.11 6.35 1.02
CA GLY A 124 -0.19 5.53 0.22
C GLY A 124 0.41 6.30 -0.97
N CYS A 125 0.30 7.64 -0.97
CA CYS A 125 0.82 8.51 -2.02
C CYS A 125 1.99 9.37 -1.56
N ASN A 126 2.40 9.30 -0.29
CA ASN A 126 3.56 10.00 0.22
C ASN A 126 4.80 9.10 0.10
N ASN A 127 5.74 9.50 -0.74
CA ASN A 127 7.01 8.80 -0.96
C ASN A 127 8.22 9.59 -0.44
N SER A 128 8.00 10.57 0.42
CA SER A 128 9.10 11.34 1.02
C SER A 128 9.99 10.43 1.87
N ILE A 129 11.29 10.68 1.83
CA ILE A 129 12.28 10.08 2.73
C ILE A 129 12.60 10.98 3.93
N ASP A 130 12.00 12.20 3.98
CA ASP A 130 12.18 13.12 5.11
C ASP A 130 11.21 12.75 6.24
N PRO A 131 11.72 12.40 7.43
CA PRO A 131 10.85 12.13 8.58
C PRO A 131 9.94 13.29 8.98
N ALA A 132 10.28 14.54 8.62
CA ALA A 132 9.46 15.72 8.91
C ALA A 132 8.13 15.73 8.12
N ASP A 133 8.05 14.98 7.01
CA ASP A 133 6.83 14.88 6.20
C ASP A 133 5.82 13.86 6.74
N TYR A 134 6.15 13.21 7.86
CA TYR A 134 5.34 12.19 8.48
C TYR A 134 4.88 12.60 9.89
N ALA A 135 3.92 11.87 10.44
CA ALA A 135 3.43 12.13 11.79
C ALA A 135 4.56 12.01 12.82
N SER A 136 4.64 12.99 13.73
CA SER A 136 5.64 13.02 14.81
C SER A 136 5.13 12.53 16.16
N ALA A 137 3.84 12.21 16.25
CA ALA A 137 3.16 11.78 17.45
C ALA A 137 2.67 10.33 17.33
N ASP A 138 2.36 9.72 18.47
CA ASP A 138 1.73 8.40 18.51
C ASP A 138 0.41 8.41 17.70
N THR A 139 0.31 7.50 16.74
CA THR A 139 -0.86 7.37 15.87
C THR A 139 -1.87 6.33 16.38
N TYR A 140 -1.53 5.54 17.39
CA TYR A 140 -2.32 4.42 17.88
C TYR A 140 -3.77 4.82 18.20
N LYS A 141 -4.71 4.14 17.56
CA LYS A 141 -6.16 4.42 17.70
C LYS A 141 -6.59 5.86 17.39
N THR A 142 -5.80 6.58 16.63
CA THR A 142 -6.14 7.93 16.18
C THR A 142 -6.61 7.94 14.72
N ALA A 143 -7.06 9.11 14.25
CA ALA A 143 -7.37 9.30 12.83
C ALA A 143 -6.14 9.16 11.91
N SER A 144 -4.93 9.17 12.47
CA SER A 144 -3.66 8.96 11.76
C SER A 144 -3.17 7.51 11.80
N ASP A 145 -3.88 6.60 12.46
CA ASP A 145 -3.63 5.17 12.39
C ASP A 145 -4.30 4.61 11.12
N LEU A 146 -3.48 4.18 10.18
CA LEU A 146 -3.94 3.68 8.89
C LEU A 146 -4.90 2.50 9.02
N ALA A 147 -4.58 1.52 9.87
CA ALA A 147 -5.42 0.35 10.07
C ALA A 147 -6.72 0.73 10.79
N PHE A 148 -6.66 1.59 11.81
CA PHE A 148 -7.83 2.08 12.52
C PHE A 148 -8.81 2.79 11.58
N ARG A 149 -8.28 3.59 10.67
CA ARG A 149 -9.09 4.25 9.64
C ARG A 149 -9.61 3.27 8.59
N ALA A 150 -8.75 2.43 8.02
CA ALA A 150 -9.10 1.48 6.95
C ALA A 150 -10.18 0.49 7.40
N PHE A 151 -10.16 0.09 8.67
CA PHE A 151 -11.08 -0.88 9.24
C PHE A 151 -12.15 -0.26 10.16
N GLN A 152 -12.39 1.05 10.03
CA GLN A 152 -13.46 1.77 10.76
C GLN A 152 -13.39 1.55 12.28
N GLY A 153 -12.18 1.62 12.86
CA GLY A 153 -11.94 1.48 14.28
C GLY A 153 -11.90 0.04 14.80
N ARG A 154 -12.03 -0.97 13.92
CA ARG A 154 -12.07 -2.40 14.31
C ARG A 154 -10.70 -3.06 14.38
N ALA A 155 -9.68 -2.46 13.80
CA ALA A 155 -8.28 -2.88 13.87
C ALA A 155 -7.37 -1.66 14.03
N THR A 156 -6.13 -1.87 14.41
CA THR A 156 -5.10 -0.84 14.58
C THR A 156 -3.78 -1.33 14.02
N LEU A 157 -2.86 -0.42 13.76
CA LEU A 157 -1.47 -0.82 13.56
C LEU A 157 -0.94 -1.44 14.87
N PRO A 158 -0.10 -2.47 14.79
CA PRO A 158 0.49 -3.09 15.97
C PRO A 158 1.42 -2.11 16.69
N THR A 159 1.43 -2.20 18.00
CA THR A 159 2.35 -1.47 18.87
C THR A 159 3.71 -2.18 18.95
N ALA A 160 4.71 -1.53 19.55
CA ALA A 160 5.99 -2.16 19.84
C ALA A 160 5.82 -3.39 20.76
N ASP A 161 4.93 -3.31 21.75
CA ASP A 161 4.65 -4.41 22.68
C ASP A 161 3.99 -5.60 21.96
N ASP A 162 3.08 -5.35 21.02
CA ASP A 162 2.46 -6.40 20.20
C ASP A 162 3.52 -7.12 19.34
N PHE A 163 4.46 -6.38 18.77
CA PHE A 163 5.58 -6.99 18.04
C PHE A 163 6.54 -7.74 18.96
N GLU A 164 6.86 -7.21 20.15
CA GLU A 164 7.70 -7.91 21.13
C GLU A 164 7.07 -9.25 21.54
N GLU A 165 5.76 -9.25 21.79
CA GLU A 165 5.01 -10.47 22.10
C GLU A 165 5.06 -11.47 20.93
N LEU A 166 4.78 -11.01 19.70
CA LEU A 166 4.85 -11.83 18.49
C LEU A 166 6.24 -12.46 18.32
N PHE A 167 7.29 -11.66 18.46
CA PHE A 167 8.68 -12.12 18.27
C PHE A 167 9.18 -13.02 19.41
N THR A 168 8.61 -12.91 20.59
CA THR A 168 9.06 -13.67 21.78
C THR A 168 8.30 -14.98 21.93
N LEU A 169 6.99 -15.00 21.69
CA LEU A 169 6.13 -16.14 21.98
C LEU A 169 5.85 -17.03 20.77
N CYS A 170 6.00 -16.52 19.55
CA CYS A 170 5.78 -17.31 18.34
C CYS A 170 7.07 -17.96 17.82
N GLN A 171 6.93 -19.15 17.23
CA GLN A 171 7.99 -19.74 16.42
C GLN A 171 8.12 -18.96 15.12
N LYS A 172 9.35 -18.60 14.74
CA LYS A 172 9.67 -17.83 13.56
C LYS A 172 10.39 -18.69 12.55
N GLU A 173 9.90 -18.74 11.33
CA GLU A 173 10.52 -19.45 10.22
C GLU A 173 10.63 -18.51 9.01
N TRP A 174 11.85 -18.29 8.52
CA TRP A 174 12.05 -17.64 7.23
C TRP A 174 11.79 -18.65 6.13
N THR A 175 10.76 -18.42 5.34
CA THR A 175 10.29 -19.41 4.37
C THR A 175 9.72 -18.72 3.11
N GLU A 176 9.34 -19.52 2.14
CA GLU A 176 8.66 -19.08 0.93
C GLU A 176 7.23 -19.62 0.92
N GLN A 177 6.26 -18.76 0.63
CA GLN A 177 4.87 -19.12 0.43
C GLN A 177 4.37 -18.54 -0.90
N ASN A 178 3.91 -19.40 -1.81
CA ASN A 178 3.44 -19.01 -3.14
C ASN A 178 4.41 -18.15 -3.94
N GLY A 179 5.71 -18.43 -3.86
CA GLY A 179 6.76 -17.68 -4.57
C GLY A 179 7.17 -16.36 -3.88
N VAL A 180 6.65 -16.07 -2.70
CA VAL A 180 7.00 -14.88 -1.92
C VAL A 180 7.73 -15.30 -0.65
N THR A 181 8.94 -14.75 -0.44
CA THR A 181 9.70 -14.97 0.79
C THR A 181 9.20 -14.08 1.93
N GLY A 182 9.32 -14.56 3.17
CA GLY A 182 8.89 -13.84 4.35
C GLY A 182 9.06 -14.65 5.63
N PHE A 183 8.55 -14.10 6.72
CA PHE A 183 8.49 -14.80 8.00
C PHE A 183 7.12 -15.41 8.23
N LYS A 184 7.09 -16.71 8.49
CA LYS A 184 5.94 -17.39 9.09
C LYS A 184 6.08 -17.34 10.60
N PHE A 185 5.06 -16.83 11.27
CA PHE A 185 4.93 -16.84 12.73
C PHE A 185 3.87 -17.85 13.12
N THR A 186 4.27 -18.84 13.94
CA THR A 186 3.35 -19.85 14.47
C THR A 186 3.19 -19.62 15.97
N GLY A 187 1.98 -19.31 16.38
CA GLY A 187 1.65 -19.02 17.76
C GLY A 187 1.60 -20.25 18.67
N PRO A 188 1.51 -20.07 20.00
CA PRO A 188 1.43 -21.16 20.98
C PRO A 188 0.25 -22.11 20.76
N ASN A 189 -0.83 -21.63 20.14
CA ASN A 189 -2.02 -22.43 19.82
C ASN A 189 -1.93 -23.18 18.47
N GLY A 190 -0.82 -23.05 17.74
CA GLY A 190 -0.56 -23.71 16.47
C GLY A 190 -1.09 -22.96 15.23
N ASN A 191 -1.84 -21.88 15.40
CA ASN A 191 -2.23 -21.03 14.29
C ASN A 191 -1.04 -20.19 13.80
N SER A 192 -1.07 -19.74 12.55
CA SER A 192 0.04 -18.98 11.98
C SER A 192 -0.41 -17.85 11.08
N ILE A 193 0.46 -16.84 10.96
CA ILE A 193 0.41 -15.80 9.96
C ILE A 193 1.69 -15.77 9.15
N PHE A 194 1.64 -15.18 7.95
CA PHE A 194 2.81 -14.95 7.12
C PHE A 194 2.99 -13.46 6.89
N LEU A 195 4.18 -12.96 7.19
CA LEU A 195 4.58 -11.58 6.92
C LEU A 195 5.55 -11.57 5.74
N PRO A 196 5.10 -11.18 4.54
CA PRO A 196 5.95 -11.16 3.35
C PRO A 196 7.03 -10.09 3.47
N ALA A 197 8.22 -10.36 2.91
CA ALA A 197 9.29 -9.38 2.80
C ALA A 197 8.91 -8.32 1.77
N ALA A 198 8.67 -7.10 2.23
CA ALA A 198 8.13 -6.00 1.43
C ALA A 198 9.21 -5.13 0.74
N GLY A 199 10.43 -5.64 0.58
CA GLY A 199 11.55 -4.95 -0.05
C GLY A 199 12.78 -4.91 0.85
N THR A 200 13.88 -4.44 0.28
CA THR A 200 15.19 -4.19 0.94
C THR A 200 15.47 -2.72 0.98
#